data_9fdeda266226b797f7bc9cf4493b90bc
#
_entry.id   9fdeda266226b797f7bc9cf4493b90bc
#
_cell.length_a   1.000
_cell.length_b   1.000
_cell.length_c   1.000
_cell.angle_alpha   90.00
_cell.angle_beta   90.00
_cell.angle_gamma   90.00
#
_symmetry.space_group_name_H-M   'P 1'
#
loop_
_entity.id
_entity.type
_entity.pdbx_description
1 polymer ?
#
loop_
_entity_poly.entity_id
_entity_poly.type
_entity_poly.pdbx_seq_one_letter_code
_entity_poly.pdbx_strand_id
1 'polypeptide(L)'
;MNTMITDEQTLLHDTALRFVREQYGLRDRQASIDSPGGCRPAIWHQFTELGWLGLPFPARHGGFDGTPLDVLHLMQAFGRGLVVEPYLSSVILSGGVILSGGSEGQKERYLPPLISGGFRLASGFHEEGSGGSTAHVSTTARPTQDGYCLDGQKSVVLGATGTDALIVSARTQGNTRDDGGISLFLLDARTQGVTLRPYILIDGRHAADVTLRNVRVPNDAILGPVGQGKALVEQAIDDATLACVGEAVGVLERALEMTIDYLKTRQQFGQPLSAFQVLKHRVVDIYIALEELRSLALSAASERDPLERSKAISAAKVHIGEGGTRAILDTIQLHGAIGMTEDYALGHYVRRFTAIDRLFGGAAEHLTRYRRSPGDAGHAA
;
A
#
# COMPACT_ATOMS: atom_id res chain seq x y z
N MET A 1 -3.57 17.42 21.59
CA MET A 1 -2.79 16.29 21.04
C MET A 1 -1.33 16.71 20.97
N ASN A 2 -0.44 15.97 21.59
CA ASN A 2 0.98 16.31 21.52
C ASN A 2 1.53 15.64 20.24
N THR A 3 1.60 16.39 19.15
CA THR A 3 2.10 15.95 17.83
C THR A 3 3.61 16.16 17.69
N MET A 4 4.33 16.19 18.80
CA MET A 4 5.80 16.29 18.75
C MET A 4 6.34 14.95 18.24
N ILE A 5 6.99 15.00 17.07
CA ILE A 5 7.78 13.91 16.51
C ILE A 5 8.88 13.57 17.52
N THR A 6 9.04 12.30 17.87
CA THR A 6 10.10 11.85 18.79
C THR A 6 11.46 11.86 18.09
N ASP A 7 12.54 11.85 18.89
CA ASP A 7 13.90 11.75 18.34
C ASP A 7 14.09 10.46 17.53
N GLU A 8 13.46 9.36 17.95
CA GLU A 8 13.49 8.07 17.24
C GLU A 8 12.77 8.16 15.88
N GLN A 9 11.62 8.82 15.83
CA GLN A 9 10.89 9.06 14.58
C GLN A 9 11.67 9.95 13.62
N THR A 10 12.31 10.96 14.13
CA THR A 10 13.21 11.85 13.37
C THR A 10 14.37 11.03 12.79
N LEU A 11 15.03 10.21 13.61
CA LEU A 11 16.14 9.36 13.17
C LEU A 11 15.72 8.35 12.10
N LEU A 12 14.56 7.70 12.28
CA LEU A 12 13.98 6.77 11.29
C LEU A 12 13.76 7.48 9.95
N HIS A 13 13.08 8.64 9.99
CA HIS A 13 12.78 9.42 8.79
C HIS A 13 14.04 9.89 8.07
N ASP A 14 15.00 10.47 8.79
CA ASP A 14 16.26 10.96 8.24
C ASP A 14 17.11 9.83 7.64
N THR A 15 17.12 8.67 8.31
CA THR A 15 17.81 7.47 7.78
C THR A 15 17.17 6.98 6.49
N ALA A 16 15.84 6.95 6.43
CA ALA A 16 15.12 6.56 5.23
C ALA A 16 15.30 7.58 4.09
N LEU A 17 15.27 8.88 4.39
CA LEU A 17 15.54 9.93 3.39
C LEU A 17 16.97 9.84 2.86
N ARG A 18 17.95 9.58 3.71
CA ARG A 18 19.33 9.40 3.29
C ARG A 18 19.49 8.20 2.39
N PHE A 19 18.87 7.06 2.73
CA PHE A 19 18.86 5.86 1.89
C PHE A 19 18.30 6.15 0.49
N VAL A 20 17.12 6.73 0.38
CA VAL A 20 16.50 6.99 -0.93
C VAL A 20 17.29 8.01 -1.76
N ARG A 21 17.93 8.98 -1.12
CA ARG A 21 18.77 9.99 -1.78
C ARG A 21 20.08 9.42 -2.30
N GLU A 22 20.74 8.55 -1.53
CA GLU A 22 22.11 8.13 -1.78
C GLU A 22 22.20 6.76 -2.44
N GLN A 23 21.20 5.88 -2.25
CA GLN A 23 21.27 4.47 -2.63
C GLN A 23 20.08 4.01 -3.50
N TYR A 24 19.08 4.88 -3.74
CA TYR A 24 17.89 4.50 -4.47
C TYR A 24 17.47 5.54 -5.52
N GLY A 25 18.33 5.73 -6.54
CA GLY A 25 18.04 6.59 -7.68
C GLY A 25 17.12 5.91 -8.71
N LEU A 26 16.77 6.64 -9.79
CA LEU A 26 15.92 6.10 -10.87
C LEU A 26 16.52 4.84 -11.54
N ARG A 27 17.83 4.75 -11.66
CA ARG A 27 18.52 3.56 -12.20
C ARG A 27 18.38 2.37 -11.27
N ASP A 28 18.47 2.61 -9.96
CA ASP A 28 18.28 1.56 -8.94
C ASP A 28 16.84 1.09 -8.92
N ARG A 29 15.89 2.01 -9.00
CA ARG A 29 14.47 1.72 -9.15
C ARG A 29 14.21 0.87 -10.39
N GLN A 30 14.75 1.24 -11.55
CA GLN A 30 14.59 0.45 -12.78
C GLN A 30 15.18 -0.96 -12.62
N ALA A 31 16.38 -1.08 -12.04
CA ALA A 31 16.97 -2.38 -11.74
C ALA A 31 16.13 -3.24 -10.79
N SER A 32 15.40 -2.62 -9.85
CA SER A 32 14.43 -3.34 -9.00
C SER A 32 13.21 -3.80 -9.79
N ILE A 33 12.66 -2.96 -10.67
CA ILE A 33 11.56 -3.33 -11.58
C ILE A 33 11.95 -4.51 -12.48
N ASP A 34 13.16 -4.49 -13.04
CA ASP A 34 13.66 -5.53 -13.94
C ASP A 34 14.06 -6.82 -13.20
N SER A 35 14.17 -6.78 -11.89
CA SER A 35 14.52 -7.94 -11.07
C SER A 35 13.35 -8.92 -10.95
N PRO A 36 13.61 -10.23 -10.81
CA PRO A 36 12.57 -11.22 -10.61
C PRO A 36 11.66 -10.85 -9.41
N GLY A 37 10.37 -10.78 -9.65
CA GLY A 37 9.38 -10.40 -8.63
C GLY A 37 9.40 -8.92 -8.22
N GLY A 38 10.08 -8.05 -8.99
CA GLY A 38 10.11 -6.61 -8.72
C GLY A 38 10.84 -6.22 -7.43
N CYS A 39 11.84 -7.00 -7.04
CA CYS A 39 12.56 -6.80 -5.79
C CYS A 39 14.03 -7.22 -5.93
N ARG A 40 14.95 -6.29 -5.72
CA ARG A 40 16.38 -6.63 -5.67
C ARG A 40 16.73 -7.23 -4.30
N PRO A 41 17.34 -8.44 -4.25
CA PRO A 41 17.74 -9.05 -2.99
C PRO A 41 18.63 -8.16 -2.12
N ALA A 42 19.55 -7.41 -2.72
CA ALA A 42 20.44 -6.51 -1.99
C ALA A 42 19.68 -5.37 -1.29
N ILE A 43 18.68 -4.77 -1.95
CA ILE A 43 17.85 -3.72 -1.35
C ILE A 43 16.95 -4.29 -0.26
N TRP A 44 16.36 -5.46 -0.49
CA TRP A 44 15.53 -6.13 0.52
C TRP A 44 16.35 -6.50 1.77
N HIS A 45 17.58 -6.94 1.58
CA HIS A 45 18.52 -7.19 2.69
C HIS A 45 18.88 -5.90 3.46
N GLN A 46 19.10 -4.77 2.76
CA GLN A 46 19.30 -3.48 3.42
C GLN A 46 18.09 -3.06 4.25
N PHE A 47 16.84 -3.34 3.80
CA PHE A 47 15.64 -3.07 4.60
C PHE A 47 15.65 -3.92 5.89
N THR A 48 16.16 -5.15 5.83
CA THR A 48 16.35 -5.99 7.03
C THR A 48 17.39 -5.39 7.97
N GLU A 49 18.56 -5.01 7.46
CA GLU A 49 19.66 -4.43 8.27
C GLU A 49 19.25 -3.12 8.94
N LEU A 50 18.41 -2.30 8.26
CA LEU A 50 17.86 -1.07 8.80
C LEU A 50 16.65 -1.28 9.72
N GLY A 51 16.23 -2.53 9.92
CA GLY A 51 15.12 -2.89 10.80
C GLY A 51 13.73 -2.59 10.23
N TRP A 52 13.64 -2.12 8.99
CA TRP A 52 12.35 -1.66 8.43
C TRP A 52 11.33 -2.77 8.25
N LEU A 53 11.78 -4.00 7.91
CA LEU A 53 10.87 -5.14 7.77
C LEU A 53 10.23 -5.54 9.11
N GLY A 54 10.93 -5.28 10.22
CA GLY A 54 10.44 -5.54 11.58
C GLY A 54 9.65 -4.38 12.20
N LEU A 55 9.66 -3.19 11.56
CA LEU A 55 9.12 -1.97 12.15
C LEU A 55 7.71 -2.12 12.74
N PRO A 56 6.68 -2.62 12.02
CA PRO A 56 5.31 -2.67 12.54
C PRO A 56 5.03 -3.86 13.46
N PHE A 57 5.99 -4.76 13.69
CA PHE A 57 5.76 -5.99 14.43
C PHE A 57 6.22 -5.91 15.88
N PRO A 58 5.57 -6.66 16.80
CA PRO A 58 5.96 -6.71 18.20
C PRO A 58 7.36 -7.30 18.41
N ALA A 59 8.07 -6.77 19.43
CA ALA A 59 9.40 -7.23 19.82
C ALA A 59 9.46 -8.72 20.15
N ARG A 60 8.37 -9.29 20.72
CA ARG A 60 8.28 -10.73 21.00
C ARG A 60 8.37 -11.63 19.75
N HIS A 61 8.15 -11.08 18.54
CA HIS A 61 8.32 -11.78 17.27
C HIS A 61 9.56 -11.31 16.50
N GLY A 62 10.42 -10.50 17.12
CA GLY A 62 11.64 -9.95 16.52
C GLY A 62 11.46 -8.59 15.84
N GLY A 63 10.33 -7.92 16.04
CA GLY A 63 10.04 -6.59 15.53
C GLY A 63 10.45 -5.46 16.49
N PHE A 64 9.96 -4.25 16.22
CA PHE A 64 10.37 -3.03 16.93
C PHE A 64 9.19 -2.27 17.58
N ASP A 65 8.00 -2.85 17.66
CA ASP A 65 6.79 -2.23 18.23
C ASP A 65 6.45 -0.86 17.62
N GLY A 66 6.81 -0.65 16.35
CA GLY A 66 6.59 0.62 15.67
C GLY A 66 5.11 0.94 15.49
N THR A 67 4.79 2.22 15.64
CA THR A 67 3.44 2.76 15.56
C THR A 67 3.02 3.01 14.11
N PRO A 68 1.71 3.24 13.83
CA PRO A 68 1.27 3.70 12.51
C PRO A 68 1.95 4.98 12.03
N LEU A 69 2.37 5.85 12.96
CA LEU A 69 3.11 7.08 12.65
C LEU A 69 4.54 6.78 12.16
N ASP A 70 5.21 5.79 12.74
CA ASP A 70 6.55 5.36 12.30
C ASP A 70 6.49 4.78 10.88
N VAL A 71 5.47 3.96 10.60
CA VAL A 71 5.22 3.43 9.25
C VAL A 71 4.92 4.57 8.28
N LEU A 72 4.13 5.58 8.68
CA LEU A 72 3.81 6.75 7.86
C LEU A 72 5.10 7.49 7.43
N HIS A 73 6.01 7.76 8.38
CA HIS A 73 7.28 8.44 8.11
C HIS A 73 8.19 7.63 7.17
N LEU A 74 8.29 6.31 7.38
CA LEU A 74 9.05 5.45 6.46
C LEU A 74 8.44 5.46 5.05
N MET A 75 7.13 5.34 4.93
CA MET A 75 6.44 5.35 3.65
C MET A 75 6.52 6.71 2.94
N GLN A 76 6.56 7.82 3.67
CA GLN A 76 6.83 9.15 3.10
C GLN A 76 8.21 9.17 2.43
N ALA A 77 9.24 8.66 3.10
CA ALA A 77 10.58 8.57 2.51
C ALA A 77 10.58 7.63 1.28
N PHE A 78 9.88 6.50 1.33
CA PHE A 78 9.72 5.59 0.19
C PHE A 78 9.02 6.25 -0.99
N GLY A 79 8.01 7.10 -0.74
CA GLY A 79 7.34 7.89 -1.77
C GLY A 79 8.29 8.87 -2.46
N ARG A 80 9.15 9.54 -1.71
CA ARG A 80 10.17 10.46 -2.27
C ARG A 80 11.18 9.72 -3.16
N GLY A 81 11.50 8.47 -2.84
CA GLY A 81 12.41 7.62 -3.62
C GLY A 81 11.72 6.78 -4.71
N LEU A 82 10.38 6.77 -4.77
CA LEU A 82 9.61 5.86 -5.64
C LEU A 82 10.00 4.38 -5.43
N VAL A 83 10.20 3.96 -4.20
CA VAL A 83 10.59 2.59 -3.83
C VAL A 83 9.54 1.60 -4.32
N VAL A 84 9.97 0.55 -5.05
CA VAL A 84 9.06 -0.46 -5.65
C VAL A 84 9.09 -1.81 -4.94
N GLU A 85 10.06 -2.06 -4.09
CA GLU A 85 10.16 -3.27 -3.28
C GLU A 85 8.83 -3.55 -2.54
N PRO A 86 8.46 -4.82 -2.35
CA PRO A 86 7.10 -5.21 -1.92
C PRO A 86 6.85 -4.99 -0.41
N TYR A 87 7.35 -3.89 0.16
CA TYR A 87 7.15 -3.54 1.57
C TYR A 87 5.67 -3.40 1.93
N LEU A 88 4.93 -2.63 1.12
CA LEU A 88 3.50 -2.43 1.31
C LEU A 88 2.71 -3.75 1.28
N SER A 89 2.95 -4.59 0.29
CA SER A 89 2.19 -5.83 0.10
C SER A 89 2.61 -6.93 1.06
N SER A 90 3.92 -7.09 1.31
CA SER A 90 4.44 -8.19 2.11
C SER A 90 4.44 -7.88 3.61
N VAL A 91 4.94 -6.70 4.01
CA VAL A 91 5.09 -6.33 5.42
C VAL A 91 3.78 -5.77 5.96
N ILE A 92 3.26 -4.70 5.35
CA ILE A 92 2.10 -4.00 5.91
C ILE A 92 0.82 -4.80 5.71
N LEU A 93 0.45 -5.11 4.45
CA LEU A 93 -0.81 -5.77 4.15
C LEU A 93 -0.82 -7.22 4.65
N SER A 94 0.12 -8.04 4.17
CA SER A 94 0.09 -9.49 4.45
C SER A 94 0.60 -9.83 5.85
N GLY A 95 1.69 -9.19 6.29
CA GLY A 95 2.21 -9.34 7.65
C GLY A 95 1.21 -8.86 8.70
N GLY A 96 0.48 -7.76 8.42
CA GLY A 96 -0.61 -7.27 9.28
C GLY A 96 -1.73 -8.29 9.47
N VAL A 97 -2.11 -9.03 8.40
CA VAL A 97 -3.11 -10.11 8.52
C VAL A 97 -2.59 -11.26 9.39
N ILE A 98 -1.32 -11.66 9.25
CA ILE A 98 -0.72 -12.68 10.14
C ILE A 98 -0.73 -12.20 11.58
N LEU A 99 -0.34 -10.95 11.82
CA LEU A 99 -0.29 -10.38 13.17
C LEU A 99 -1.67 -10.34 13.84
N SER A 100 -2.70 -9.90 13.12
CA SER A 100 -4.05 -9.71 13.69
C SER A 100 -4.89 -10.99 13.69
N GLY A 101 -4.75 -11.87 12.67
CA GLY A 101 -5.60 -13.04 12.47
C GLY A 101 -4.91 -14.38 12.72
N GLY A 102 -3.59 -14.45 12.74
CA GLY A 102 -2.85 -15.69 12.93
C GLY A 102 -2.95 -16.24 14.37
N SER A 103 -3.01 -17.56 14.51
CA SER A 103 -2.75 -18.22 15.82
C SER A 103 -1.32 -17.92 16.28
N GLU A 104 -1.04 -18.09 17.58
CA GLU A 104 0.33 -17.84 18.07
C GLU A 104 1.37 -18.73 17.34
N GLY A 105 1.05 -19.99 17.06
CA GLY A 105 1.93 -20.87 16.27
C GLY A 105 2.14 -20.38 14.82
N GLN A 106 1.12 -19.78 14.19
CA GLN A 106 1.27 -19.16 12.88
C GLN A 106 2.12 -17.89 12.95
N LYS A 107 1.94 -17.05 13.96
CA LYS A 107 2.77 -15.84 14.17
C LYS A 107 4.23 -16.22 14.39
N GLU A 108 4.50 -17.19 15.27
CA GLU A 108 5.86 -17.71 15.53
C GLU A 108 6.51 -18.32 14.28
N ARG A 109 5.73 -18.94 13.41
CA ARG A 109 6.20 -19.58 12.19
C ARG A 109 6.52 -18.57 11.07
N TYR A 110 5.70 -17.53 10.90
CA TYR A 110 5.73 -16.68 9.71
C TYR A 110 6.30 -15.27 9.94
N LEU A 111 6.14 -14.66 11.13
CA LEU A 111 6.64 -13.31 11.37
C LEU A 111 8.17 -13.25 11.45
N PRO A 112 8.89 -14.11 12.17
CA PRO A 112 10.35 -14.03 12.23
C PRO A 112 11.03 -14.15 10.85
N PRO A 113 10.69 -15.11 9.97
CA PRO A 113 11.30 -15.18 8.65
C PRO A 113 10.87 -14.02 7.72
N LEU A 114 9.68 -13.44 7.90
CA LEU A 114 9.27 -12.21 7.20
C LEU A 114 10.14 -11.02 7.65
N ILE A 115 10.34 -10.84 8.95
CA ILE A 115 11.14 -9.77 9.56
C ILE A 115 12.61 -9.88 9.15
N SER A 116 13.15 -11.09 9.08
CA SER A 116 14.53 -11.34 8.63
C SER A 116 14.70 -11.26 7.10
N GLY A 117 13.65 -10.99 6.35
CA GLY A 117 13.69 -10.84 4.90
C GLY A 117 13.79 -12.15 4.10
N GLY A 118 13.83 -13.30 4.78
CA GLY A 118 13.92 -14.63 4.16
C GLY A 118 12.60 -15.19 3.65
N PHE A 119 11.48 -14.50 3.89
CA PHE A 119 10.14 -14.94 3.51
C PHE A 119 9.29 -13.76 3.08
N ARG A 120 8.58 -13.89 1.96
CA ARG A 120 7.70 -12.85 1.45
C ARG A 120 6.28 -13.36 1.29
N LEU A 121 5.33 -12.46 1.58
CA LEU A 121 3.89 -12.71 1.53
C LEU A 121 3.23 -11.80 0.50
N ALA A 122 2.14 -12.27 -0.09
CA ALA A 122 1.22 -11.43 -0.85
C ALA A 122 -0.23 -11.79 -0.52
N SER A 123 -1.12 -10.79 -0.56
CA SER A 123 -2.53 -10.98 -0.21
C SER A 123 -3.44 -10.73 -1.41
N GLY A 124 -4.27 -11.74 -1.75
CA GLY A 124 -5.28 -11.68 -2.79
C GLY A 124 -6.68 -11.54 -2.20
N PHE A 125 -7.18 -10.31 -2.11
CA PHE A 125 -8.52 -10.01 -1.60
C PHE A 125 -9.45 -9.48 -2.67
N HIS A 126 -8.90 -8.86 -3.72
CA HIS A 126 -9.66 -8.27 -4.81
C HIS A 126 -10.02 -9.31 -5.87
N GLU A 127 -11.25 -9.24 -6.40
CA GLU A 127 -11.75 -10.04 -7.52
C GLU A 127 -12.34 -9.12 -8.58
N GLU A 128 -12.33 -9.58 -9.83
CA GLU A 128 -12.96 -8.86 -10.92
C GLU A 128 -14.47 -8.70 -10.64
N GLY A 129 -15.01 -7.52 -10.90
CA GLY A 129 -16.41 -7.20 -10.62
C GLY A 129 -16.74 -6.87 -9.15
N SER A 130 -15.75 -6.87 -8.24
CA SER A 130 -15.97 -6.52 -6.83
C SER A 130 -16.31 -5.04 -6.62
N GLY A 131 -15.92 -4.15 -7.54
CA GLY A 131 -16.14 -2.71 -7.40
C GLY A 131 -15.51 -2.13 -6.11
N GLY A 132 -14.41 -2.72 -5.63
CA GLY A 132 -13.75 -2.31 -4.38
C GLY A 132 -14.39 -2.86 -3.10
N SER A 133 -15.47 -3.62 -3.19
CA SER A 133 -16.14 -4.21 -2.02
C SER A 133 -15.36 -5.39 -1.45
N THR A 134 -15.02 -5.34 -0.17
CA THR A 134 -14.41 -6.45 0.59
C THR A 134 -15.35 -7.62 0.85
N ALA A 135 -16.67 -7.38 0.76
CA ALA A 135 -17.70 -8.42 0.90
C ALA A 135 -17.87 -9.24 -0.39
N HIS A 136 -17.46 -8.70 -1.55
CA HIS A 136 -17.60 -9.44 -2.82
C HIS A 136 -16.47 -10.47 -2.94
N VAL A 137 -16.81 -11.74 -2.61
CA VAL A 137 -15.91 -12.88 -2.73
C VAL A 137 -16.62 -14.02 -3.43
N SER A 138 -16.24 -14.30 -4.66
CA SER A 138 -16.73 -15.42 -5.49
C SER A 138 -15.84 -16.65 -5.40
N THR A 139 -14.56 -16.49 -5.03
CA THR A 139 -13.66 -17.61 -4.70
C THR A 139 -14.29 -18.45 -3.59
N THR A 140 -14.40 -19.74 -3.80
CA THR A 140 -15.04 -20.69 -2.86
C THR A 140 -14.01 -21.51 -2.09
N ALA A 141 -14.34 -21.86 -0.85
CA ALA A 141 -13.60 -22.81 -0.03
C ALA A 141 -14.57 -23.91 0.44
N ARG A 142 -14.53 -25.07 -0.19
CA ARG A 142 -15.36 -26.22 0.17
C ARG A 142 -14.64 -27.05 1.21
N PRO A 143 -15.29 -27.43 2.34
CA PRO A 143 -14.68 -28.30 3.34
C PRO A 143 -14.41 -29.68 2.75
N THR A 144 -13.30 -30.28 3.17
CA THR A 144 -12.89 -31.65 2.86
C THR A 144 -12.62 -32.40 4.17
N GLN A 145 -12.25 -33.67 4.12
CA GLN A 145 -11.96 -34.48 5.32
C GLN A 145 -10.80 -33.84 6.14
N ASP A 146 -9.75 -33.32 5.47
CA ASP A 146 -8.51 -32.88 6.10
C ASP A 146 -8.28 -31.34 6.00
N GLY A 147 -9.28 -30.59 5.53
CA GLY A 147 -9.15 -29.14 5.33
C GLY A 147 -10.14 -28.55 4.35
N TYR A 148 -9.66 -27.80 3.39
CA TYR A 148 -10.49 -27.11 2.39
C TYR A 148 -9.94 -27.29 0.98
N CYS A 149 -10.86 -27.20 -0.01
CA CYS A 149 -10.56 -27.13 -1.43
C CYS A 149 -10.96 -25.76 -1.96
N LEU A 150 -9.99 -24.99 -2.47
CA LEU A 150 -10.19 -23.62 -2.95
C LEU A 150 -10.32 -23.62 -4.47
N ASP A 151 -11.32 -22.87 -4.97
CA ASP A 151 -11.54 -22.62 -6.38
C ASP A 151 -11.94 -21.16 -6.60
N GLY A 152 -11.29 -20.47 -7.53
CA GLY A 152 -11.60 -19.08 -7.87
C GLY A 152 -10.42 -18.30 -8.45
N GLN A 153 -10.55 -16.98 -8.46
CA GLN A 153 -9.53 -16.08 -9.02
C GLN A 153 -9.42 -14.81 -8.18
N LYS A 154 -8.18 -14.33 -8.00
CA LYS A 154 -7.86 -13.03 -7.41
C LYS A 154 -7.15 -12.17 -8.44
N SER A 155 -7.50 -10.90 -8.49
CA SER A 155 -6.96 -9.94 -9.45
C SER A 155 -6.08 -8.92 -8.74
N VAL A 156 -5.07 -8.44 -9.45
CA VAL A 156 -4.16 -7.37 -8.99
C VAL A 156 -3.52 -7.68 -7.62
N VAL A 157 -3.02 -8.90 -7.46
CA VAL A 157 -2.32 -9.31 -6.23
C VAL A 157 -0.91 -8.72 -6.25
N LEU A 158 -0.71 -7.67 -5.46
CA LEU A 158 0.56 -6.94 -5.39
C LEU A 158 1.67 -7.82 -4.82
N GLY A 159 2.83 -7.85 -5.48
CA GLY A 159 4.00 -8.61 -5.04
C GLY A 159 3.89 -10.12 -5.18
N ALA A 160 2.82 -10.65 -5.79
CA ALA A 160 2.62 -12.10 -5.92
C ALA A 160 3.71 -12.80 -6.74
N THR A 161 4.37 -12.10 -7.66
CA THR A 161 5.41 -12.67 -8.54
C THR A 161 6.73 -13.00 -7.87
N GLY A 162 6.87 -12.87 -6.64
CA GLY A 162 8.12 -13.18 -5.92
C GLY A 162 7.87 -13.56 -4.49
N THR A 163 6.63 -13.99 -4.21
CA THR A 163 6.20 -14.39 -2.88
C THR A 163 6.40 -15.88 -2.62
N ASP A 164 6.63 -16.23 -1.37
CA ASP A 164 6.72 -17.61 -0.91
C ASP A 164 5.34 -18.17 -0.55
N ALA A 165 4.45 -17.31 -0.02
CA ALA A 165 3.09 -17.71 0.30
C ALA A 165 2.07 -16.62 -0.01
N LEU A 166 0.83 -17.05 -0.19
CA LEU A 166 -0.33 -16.23 -0.50
C LEU A 166 -1.34 -16.29 0.65
N ILE A 167 -1.92 -15.15 0.98
CA ILE A 167 -3.12 -15.07 1.82
C ILE A 167 -4.29 -14.75 0.89
N VAL A 168 -5.29 -15.63 0.84
CA VAL A 168 -6.46 -15.45 -0.04
C VAL A 168 -7.75 -15.47 0.77
N SER A 169 -8.68 -14.58 0.40
CA SER A 169 -10.05 -14.65 0.91
C SER A 169 -10.86 -15.66 0.09
N ALA A 170 -11.67 -16.48 0.76
CA ALA A 170 -12.58 -17.39 0.08
C ALA A 170 -13.89 -17.54 0.86
N ARG A 171 -14.95 -17.85 0.15
CA ARG A 171 -16.29 -18.03 0.68
C ARG A 171 -16.44 -19.46 1.22
N THR A 172 -16.60 -19.58 2.53
CA THR A 172 -16.87 -20.85 3.22
C THR A 172 -18.36 -21.09 3.41
N GLN A 173 -19.18 -20.03 3.42
CA GLN A 173 -20.63 -20.09 3.49
C GLN A 173 -21.29 -18.80 2.97
N GLY A 174 -22.58 -18.82 2.72
CA GLY A 174 -23.35 -17.68 2.23
C GLY A 174 -23.14 -17.37 0.74
N ASN A 175 -23.66 -16.21 0.30
CA ASN A 175 -23.61 -15.75 -1.08
C ASN A 175 -22.41 -14.84 -1.32
N THR A 176 -22.10 -14.59 -2.58
CA THR A 176 -20.93 -13.81 -3.04
C THR A 176 -20.79 -12.42 -2.40
N ARG A 177 -21.88 -11.79 -2.00
CA ARG A 177 -21.92 -10.42 -1.45
C ARG A 177 -22.33 -10.35 0.02
N ASP A 178 -22.51 -11.47 0.68
CA ASP A 178 -22.85 -11.50 2.10
C ASP A 178 -21.65 -11.00 2.94
N ASP A 179 -21.92 -10.25 3.98
CA ASP A 179 -20.87 -9.74 4.88
C ASP A 179 -20.18 -10.85 5.69
N GLY A 180 -20.91 -11.89 6.08
CA GLY A 180 -20.36 -13.06 6.75
C GLY A 180 -19.95 -14.17 5.78
N GLY A 181 -19.29 -15.21 6.29
CA GLY A 181 -18.93 -16.41 5.52
C GLY A 181 -17.66 -16.31 4.68
N ILE A 182 -16.87 -15.26 4.88
CA ILE A 182 -15.54 -15.11 4.27
C ILE A 182 -14.49 -15.63 5.26
N SER A 183 -13.61 -16.52 4.80
CA SER A 183 -12.45 -17.01 5.55
C SER A 183 -11.16 -16.66 4.82
N LEU A 184 -10.06 -16.55 5.57
CA LEU A 184 -8.74 -16.30 5.02
C LEU A 184 -7.90 -17.56 5.08
N PHE A 185 -7.18 -17.84 4.00
CA PHE A 185 -6.35 -19.02 3.86
C PHE A 185 -4.93 -18.61 3.50
N LEU A 186 -3.96 -19.11 4.26
CA LEU A 186 -2.54 -19.02 3.97
C LEU A 186 -2.08 -20.28 3.26
N LEU A 187 -1.48 -20.14 2.09
CA LEU A 187 -1.01 -21.27 1.28
C LEU A 187 0.34 -20.96 0.64
N ASP A 188 1.17 -21.98 0.45
CA ASP A 188 2.41 -21.85 -0.33
C ASP A 188 2.08 -21.44 -1.76
N ALA A 189 2.79 -20.46 -2.30
CA ALA A 189 2.56 -19.97 -3.67
C ALA A 189 2.81 -21.02 -4.75
N ARG A 190 3.52 -22.12 -4.42
CA ARG A 190 3.83 -23.26 -5.30
C ARG A 190 2.85 -24.42 -5.14
N THR A 191 1.80 -24.27 -4.30
CA THR A 191 0.79 -25.32 -4.12
C THR A 191 0.17 -25.72 -5.45
N GLN A 192 0.00 -27.02 -5.68
CA GLN A 192 -0.63 -27.55 -6.88
C GLN A 192 -2.01 -26.93 -7.07
N GLY A 193 -2.29 -26.43 -8.28
CA GLY A 193 -3.54 -25.74 -8.63
C GLY A 193 -3.47 -24.22 -8.51
N VAL A 194 -2.41 -23.66 -7.93
CA VAL A 194 -2.12 -22.22 -7.95
C VAL A 194 -1.45 -21.87 -9.28
N THR A 195 -1.96 -20.85 -9.96
CA THR A 195 -1.35 -20.32 -11.18
C THR A 195 -1.29 -18.80 -11.08
N LEU A 196 -0.14 -18.22 -11.38
CA LEU A 196 0.09 -16.78 -11.43
C LEU A 196 0.17 -16.30 -12.88
N ARG A 197 -0.54 -15.23 -13.21
CA ARG A 197 -0.38 -14.47 -14.45
C ARG A 197 0.26 -13.12 -14.11
N PRO A 198 1.61 -13.02 -14.22
CA PRO A 198 2.33 -11.82 -13.81
C PRO A 198 2.19 -10.67 -14.80
N TYR A 199 2.26 -9.44 -14.30
CA TYR A 199 2.37 -8.20 -15.07
C TYR A 199 2.97 -7.08 -14.23
N ILE A 200 3.39 -6.01 -14.91
CA ILE A 200 3.90 -4.79 -14.29
C ILE A 200 2.83 -3.71 -14.38
N LEU A 201 2.57 -3.04 -13.26
CA LEU A 201 1.63 -1.92 -13.17
C LEU A 201 2.25 -0.65 -13.76
N ILE A 202 1.40 0.36 -14.02
CA ILE A 202 1.81 1.65 -14.60
C ILE A 202 2.92 2.37 -13.81
N ASP A 203 2.99 2.10 -12.51
CA ASP A 203 3.99 2.66 -11.58
C ASP A 203 5.26 1.79 -11.42
N GLY A 204 5.37 0.71 -12.20
CA GLY A 204 6.50 -0.21 -12.18
C GLY A 204 6.43 -1.32 -11.13
N ARG A 205 5.42 -1.36 -10.27
CA ARG A 205 5.27 -2.45 -9.30
C ARG A 205 4.77 -3.74 -9.95
N HIS A 206 5.26 -4.86 -9.45
CA HIS A 206 4.84 -6.17 -9.91
C HIS A 206 3.54 -6.61 -9.24
N ALA A 207 2.65 -7.17 -10.03
CA ALA A 207 1.42 -7.80 -9.59
C ALA A 207 1.16 -9.07 -10.39
N ALA A 208 0.21 -9.88 -9.96
CA ALA A 208 -0.30 -10.99 -10.74
C ALA A 208 -1.80 -11.18 -10.49
N ASP A 209 -2.48 -11.77 -11.47
CA ASP A 209 -3.74 -12.45 -11.19
C ASP A 209 -3.42 -13.87 -10.73
N VAL A 210 -4.13 -14.31 -9.71
CA VAL A 210 -3.96 -15.61 -9.06
C VAL A 210 -5.17 -16.47 -9.35
N THR A 211 -5.00 -17.58 -10.04
CA THR A 211 -6.04 -18.56 -10.28
C THR A 211 -5.85 -19.75 -9.35
N LEU A 212 -6.91 -20.17 -8.69
CA LEU A 212 -6.98 -21.32 -7.79
C LEU A 212 -7.88 -22.38 -8.44
N ARG A 213 -7.35 -23.58 -8.69
CA ARG A 213 -8.11 -24.71 -9.25
C ARG A 213 -7.90 -25.95 -8.40
N ASN A 214 -8.93 -26.36 -7.65
CA ASN A 214 -8.87 -27.50 -6.73
C ASN A 214 -7.67 -27.45 -5.78
N VAL A 215 -7.33 -26.26 -5.27
CA VAL A 215 -6.20 -26.06 -4.36
C VAL A 215 -6.56 -26.61 -2.99
N ARG A 216 -5.86 -27.64 -2.55
CA ARG A 216 -6.10 -28.27 -1.24
C ARG A 216 -5.23 -27.60 -0.18
N VAL A 217 -5.86 -27.20 0.91
CA VAL A 217 -5.18 -26.60 2.08
C VAL A 217 -5.64 -27.29 3.35
N PRO A 218 -4.75 -27.53 4.34
CA PRO A 218 -5.12 -28.13 5.61
C PRO A 218 -5.91 -27.15 6.50
N ASN A 219 -6.50 -27.66 7.59
CA ASN A 219 -7.29 -26.83 8.51
C ASN A 219 -6.45 -25.74 9.18
N ASP A 220 -5.19 -25.97 9.42
CA ASP A 220 -4.25 -25.00 10.03
C ASP A 220 -3.80 -23.89 9.06
N ALA A 221 -4.23 -23.93 7.80
CA ALA A 221 -4.05 -22.84 6.83
C ALA A 221 -5.00 -21.65 7.08
N ILE A 222 -6.04 -21.81 7.90
CA ILE A 222 -7.01 -20.75 8.18
C ILE A 222 -6.38 -19.68 9.09
N LEU A 223 -6.60 -18.41 8.72
CA LEU A 223 -6.25 -17.26 9.54
C LEU A 223 -7.53 -16.67 10.16
N GLY A 224 -7.58 -16.67 11.48
CA GLY A 224 -8.73 -16.23 12.26
C GLY A 224 -9.91 -17.20 12.26
N PRO A 225 -11.06 -16.80 12.82
CA PRO A 225 -12.25 -17.65 12.88
C PRO A 225 -12.86 -17.87 11.49
N VAL A 226 -13.34 -19.09 11.23
CA VAL A 226 -14.03 -19.43 9.97
C VAL A 226 -15.25 -18.53 9.77
N GLY A 227 -15.39 -17.99 8.57
CA GLY A 227 -16.51 -17.12 8.20
C GLY A 227 -16.41 -15.66 8.67
N GLN A 228 -15.37 -15.29 9.41
CA GLN A 228 -15.20 -13.95 10.00
C GLN A 228 -13.99 -13.16 9.42
N GLY A 229 -13.45 -13.60 8.30
CA GLY A 229 -12.23 -13.01 7.70
C GLY A 229 -12.41 -11.58 7.17
N LYS A 230 -13.64 -11.13 6.90
CA LYS A 230 -13.89 -9.77 6.37
C LYS A 230 -13.30 -8.67 7.25
N ALA A 231 -13.49 -8.74 8.56
CA ALA A 231 -12.97 -7.73 9.49
C ALA A 231 -11.42 -7.66 9.46
N LEU A 232 -10.74 -8.80 9.34
CA LEU A 232 -9.29 -8.87 9.20
C LEU A 232 -8.81 -8.23 7.88
N VAL A 233 -9.55 -8.48 6.78
CA VAL A 233 -9.26 -7.85 5.47
C VAL A 233 -9.43 -6.34 5.56
N GLU A 234 -10.51 -5.86 6.15
CA GLU A 234 -10.80 -4.41 6.29
C GLU A 234 -9.74 -3.71 7.13
N GLN A 235 -9.34 -4.31 8.24
CA GLN A 235 -8.26 -3.78 9.08
C GLN A 235 -6.93 -3.71 8.31
N ALA A 236 -6.54 -4.78 7.63
CA ALA A 236 -5.30 -4.82 6.86
C ALA A 236 -5.31 -3.84 5.68
N ILE A 237 -6.46 -3.65 5.02
CA ILE A 237 -6.65 -2.64 3.98
C ILE A 237 -6.53 -1.23 4.56
N ASP A 238 -7.04 -0.96 5.76
CA ASP A 238 -6.89 0.34 6.41
C ASP A 238 -5.42 0.65 6.72
N ASP A 239 -4.69 -0.31 7.28
CA ASP A 239 -3.26 -0.14 7.55
C ASP A 239 -2.46 0.09 6.25
N ALA A 240 -2.74 -0.69 5.20
CA ALA A 240 -2.11 -0.52 3.89
C ALA A 240 -2.51 0.81 3.22
N THR A 241 -3.74 1.26 3.39
CA THR A 241 -4.22 2.55 2.88
C THR A 241 -3.50 3.70 3.57
N LEU A 242 -3.34 3.65 4.89
CA LEU A 242 -2.59 4.67 5.64
C LEU A 242 -1.12 4.72 5.20
N ALA A 243 -0.50 3.57 4.97
CA ALA A 243 0.85 3.49 4.41
C ALA A 243 0.93 4.14 3.02
N CYS A 244 -0.06 3.89 2.14
CA CYS A 244 -0.17 4.58 0.85
C CYS A 244 -0.38 6.09 0.98
N VAL A 245 -1.13 6.56 1.98
CA VAL A 245 -1.28 8.00 2.26
C VAL A 245 0.07 8.62 2.61
N GLY A 246 0.87 7.98 3.46
CA GLY A 246 2.24 8.41 3.74
C GLY A 246 3.11 8.47 2.49
N GLU A 247 3.04 7.45 1.66
CA GLU A 247 3.75 7.42 0.38
C GLU A 247 3.31 8.56 -0.56
N ALA A 248 2.01 8.85 -0.64
CA ALA A 248 1.48 9.94 -1.45
C ALA A 248 2.00 11.32 -1.01
N VAL A 249 2.13 11.55 0.31
CA VAL A 249 2.77 12.76 0.84
C VAL A 249 4.19 12.90 0.28
N GLY A 250 5.01 11.84 0.38
CA GLY A 250 6.38 11.86 -0.13
C GLY A 250 6.49 12.04 -1.64
N VAL A 251 5.59 11.42 -2.41
CA VAL A 251 5.50 11.57 -3.87
C VAL A 251 5.20 13.02 -4.26
N LEU A 252 4.17 13.62 -3.65
CA LEU A 252 3.75 14.99 -3.97
C LEU A 252 4.78 16.03 -3.52
N GLU A 253 5.39 15.81 -2.35
CA GLU A 253 6.47 16.66 -1.81
C GLU A 253 7.66 16.71 -2.78
N ARG A 254 8.12 15.56 -3.26
CA ARG A 254 9.24 15.51 -4.20
C ARG A 254 8.89 16.11 -5.56
N ALA A 255 7.69 15.87 -6.06
CA ALA A 255 7.21 16.47 -7.30
C ALA A 255 7.14 18.00 -7.21
N LEU A 256 6.70 18.54 -6.07
CA LEU A 256 6.68 19.99 -5.80
C LEU A 256 8.10 20.58 -5.77
N GLU A 257 9.05 19.94 -5.07
CA GLU A 257 10.45 20.38 -5.04
C GLU A 257 11.04 20.46 -6.46
N MET A 258 10.87 19.40 -7.25
CA MET A 258 11.32 19.36 -8.65
C MET A 258 10.70 20.48 -9.48
N THR A 259 9.42 20.78 -9.23
CA THR A 259 8.70 21.86 -9.93
C THR A 259 9.28 23.23 -9.56
N ILE A 260 9.53 23.48 -8.28
CA ILE A 260 10.13 24.72 -7.82
C ILE A 260 11.53 24.92 -8.44
N ASP A 261 12.36 23.88 -8.44
CA ASP A 261 13.71 23.92 -9.00
C ASP A 261 13.68 24.18 -10.51
N TYR A 262 12.77 23.53 -11.23
CA TYR A 262 12.59 23.75 -12.67
C TYR A 262 12.17 25.19 -12.96
N LEU A 263 11.19 25.74 -12.25
CA LEU A 263 10.72 27.12 -12.46
C LEU A 263 11.80 28.16 -12.15
N LYS A 264 12.71 27.89 -11.19
CA LYS A 264 13.85 28.76 -10.88
C LYS A 264 14.93 28.74 -11.96
N THR A 265 15.12 27.61 -12.62
CA THR A 265 16.22 27.42 -13.59
C THR A 265 15.80 27.67 -15.03
N ARG A 266 14.56 27.32 -15.40
CA ARG A 266 14.04 27.49 -16.77
C ARG A 266 13.77 28.94 -17.09
N GLN A 267 14.38 29.43 -18.16
CA GLN A 267 14.16 30.80 -18.64
C GLN A 267 13.28 30.83 -19.89
N GLN A 268 12.32 31.77 -19.93
CA GLN A 268 11.49 32.12 -21.08
C GLN A 268 11.13 33.62 -21.01
N PHE A 269 10.92 34.26 -22.13
CA PHE A 269 10.59 35.70 -22.20
C PHE A 269 11.61 36.60 -21.47
N GLY A 270 12.90 36.22 -21.51
CA GLY A 270 14.00 36.98 -20.92
C GLY A 270 14.17 36.85 -19.40
N GLN A 271 13.43 36.00 -18.73
CA GLN A 271 13.50 35.81 -17.27
C GLN A 271 13.18 34.39 -16.84
N PRO A 272 13.54 33.94 -15.60
CA PRO A 272 13.14 32.67 -15.06
C PRO A 272 11.62 32.55 -14.97
N LEU A 273 11.09 31.33 -15.18
CA LEU A 273 9.64 31.08 -15.06
C LEU A 273 9.10 31.43 -13.67
N SER A 274 9.92 31.31 -12.64
CA SER A 274 9.58 31.70 -11.26
C SER A 274 9.33 33.21 -11.09
N ALA A 275 9.66 34.05 -12.05
CA ALA A 275 9.32 35.50 -12.02
C ALA A 275 7.83 35.78 -12.28
N PHE A 276 7.14 34.84 -12.98
CA PHE A 276 5.74 35.03 -13.35
C PHE A 276 4.80 34.74 -12.17
N GLN A 277 4.00 35.71 -11.75
CA GLN A 277 3.13 35.61 -10.58
C GLN A 277 2.11 34.46 -10.69
N VAL A 278 1.51 34.27 -11.90
CA VAL A 278 0.53 33.18 -12.10
C VAL A 278 1.11 31.80 -11.85
N LEU A 279 2.40 31.58 -12.15
CA LEU A 279 3.06 30.30 -11.88
C LEU A 279 3.37 30.13 -10.37
N LYS A 280 3.70 31.24 -9.69
CA LYS A 280 3.87 31.23 -8.22
C LYS A 280 2.55 30.85 -7.51
N HIS A 281 1.41 31.38 -7.95
CA HIS A 281 0.12 31.04 -7.37
C HIS A 281 -0.17 29.53 -7.51
N ARG A 282 0.06 28.94 -8.67
CA ARG A 282 -0.11 27.49 -8.86
C ARG A 282 0.80 26.65 -7.98
N VAL A 283 2.05 27.07 -7.79
CA VAL A 283 2.97 26.39 -6.84
C VAL A 283 2.43 26.45 -5.40
N VAL A 284 1.86 27.60 -5.01
CA VAL A 284 1.22 27.75 -3.68
C VAL A 284 0.00 26.84 -3.56
N ASP A 285 -0.82 26.70 -4.60
CA ASP A 285 -1.98 25.79 -4.58
C ASP A 285 -1.53 24.30 -4.41
N ILE A 286 -0.44 23.90 -5.09
CA ILE A 286 0.15 22.57 -4.90
C ILE A 286 0.66 22.39 -3.46
N TYR A 287 1.32 23.42 -2.91
CA TYR A 287 1.82 23.39 -1.53
C TYR A 287 0.69 23.28 -0.50
N ILE A 288 -0.42 24.01 -0.70
CA ILE A 288 -1.61 23.92 0.15
C ILE A 288 -2.16 22.48 0.14
N ALA A 289 -2.35 21.89 -1.05
CA ALA A 289 -2.83 20.52 -1.17
C ALA A 289 -1.91 19.49 -0.48
N LEU A 290 -0.58 19.71 -0.54
CA LEU A 290 0.40 18.88 0.18
C LEU A 290 0.25 19.01 1.69
N GLU A 291 0.12 20.23 2.24
CA GLU A 291 0.00 20.44 3.67
C GLU A 291 -1.35 19.91 4.24
N GLU A 292 -2.42 20.03 3.45
CA GLU A 292 -3.70 19.41 3.78
C GLU A 292 -3.56 17.87 3.84
N LEU A 293 -2.94 17.25 2.83
CA LEU A 293 -2.68 15.80 2.81
C LEU A 293 -1.82 15.36 4.00
N ARG A 294 -0.75 16.11 4.30
CA ARG A 294 0.14 15.84 5.44
C ARG A 294 -0.63 15.90 6.77
N SER A 295 -1.48 16.89 6.95
CA SER A 295 -2.30 17.05 8.15
C SER A 295 -3.30 15.90 8.32
N LEU A 296 -3.96 15.49 7.23
CA LEU A 296 -4.88 14.34 7.23
C LEU A 296 -4.14 13.02 7.52
N ALA A 297 -2.95 12.83 6.96
CA ALA A 297 -2.11 11.67 7.19
C ALA A 297 -1.72 11.54 8.68
N LEU A 298 -1.24 12.63 9.28
CA LEU A 298 -0.87 12.68 10.70
C LEU A 298 -2.08 12.43 11.61
N SER A 299 -3.23 13.03 11.29
CA SER A 299 -4.47 12.82 12.04
C SER A 299 -4.88 11.34 12.02
N ALA A 300 -4.87 10.70 10.83
CA ALA A 300 -5.22 9.30 10.67
C ALA A 300 -4.24 8.34 11.38
N ALA A 301 -2.93 8.65 11.35
CA ALA A 301 -1.92 7.84 12.02
C ALA A 301 -1.96 7.95 13.54
N SER A 302 -2.45 9.08 14.08
CA SER A 302 -2.53 9.35 15.51
C SER A 302 -3.86 8.92 16.15
N GLU A 303 -4.87 8.60 15.35
CA GLU A 303 -6.19 8.21 15.84
C GLU A 303 -6.15 6.77 16.39
N ARG A 304 -6.71 6.58 17.58
CA ARG A 304 -6.70 5.30 18.30
C ARG A 304 -8.04 4.55 18.25
N ASP A 305 -9.14 5.28 18.12
CA ASP A 305 -10.44 4.64 17.92
C ASP A 305 -10.49 4.02 16.51
N PRO A 306 -10.75 2.72 16.36
CA PRO A 306 -10.70 2.05 15.07
C PRO A 306 -11.68 2.62 14.03
N LEU A 307 -12.87 3.04 14.45
CA LEU A 307 -13.89 3.60 13.56
C LEU A 307 -13.49 5.00 13.09
N GLU A 308 -13.09 5.87 14.00
CA GLU A 308 -12.66 7.22 13.67
C GLU A 308 -11.36 7.21 12.86
N ARG A 309 -10.45 6.26 13.14
CA ARG A 309 -9.25 6.03 12.32
C ARG A 309 -9.62 5.64 10.89
N SER A 310 -10.55 4.72 10.69
CA SER A 310 -11.04 4.32 9.38
C SER A 310 -11.65 5.49 8.60
N LYS A 311 -12.40 6.38 9.28
CA LYS A 311 -12.94 7.62 8.70
C LYS A 311 -11.82 8.60 8.33
N ALA A 312 -10.83 8.81 9.22
CA ALA A 312 -9.69 9.69 8.96
C ALA A 312 -8.86 9.21 7.77
N ILE A 313 -8.60 7.90 7.66
CA ILE A 313 -7.95 7.28 6.49
C ILE A 313 -8.77 7.54 5.22
N SER A 314 -10.10 7.37 5.30
CA SER A 314 -10.99 7.62 4.15
C SER A 314 -10.98 9.09 3.73
N ALA A 315 -10.95 10.04 4.68
CA ALA A 315 -10.82 11.46 4.38
C ALA A 315 -9.52 11.79 3.64
N ALA A 316 -8.39 11.22 4.10
CA ALA A 316 -7.09 11.38 3.41
C ALA A 316 -7.12 10.80 1.98
N LYS A 317 -7.77 9.66 1.76
CA LYS A 317 -7.91 9.07 0.41
C LYS A 317 -8.80 9.91 -0.50
N VAL A 318 -9.88 10.50 0.01
CA VAL A 318 -10.71 11.45 -0.75
C VAL A 318 -9.86 12.64 -1.19
N HIS A 319 -9.06 13.19 -0.29
CA HIS A 319 -8.17 14.31 -0.62
C HIS A 319 -7.12 13.93 -1.69
N ILE A 320 -6.54 12.72 -1.63
CA ILE A 320 -5.64 12.22 -2.70
C ILE A 320 -6.34 12.24 -4.05
N GLY A 321 -7.56 11.70 -4.14
CA GLY A 321 -8.28 11.59 -5.41
C GLY A 321 -8.76 12.93 -5.98
N GLU A 322 -9.03 13.91 -5.13
CA GLU A 322 -9.54 15.25 -5.54
C GLU A 322 -8.42 16.30 -5.60
N GLY A 323 -8.04 16.84 -4.43
CA GLY A 323 -7.03 17.90 -4.31
C GLY A 323 -5.64 17.45 -4.73
N GLY A 324 -5.20 16.30 -4.26
CA GLY A 324 -3.89 15.73 -4.54
C GLY A 324 -3.69 15.39 -6.03
N THR A 325 -4.70 14.78 -6.67
CA THR A 325 -4.64 14.48 -8.12
C THR A 325 -4.52 15.77 -8.95
N ARG A 326 -5.26 16.81 -8.61
CA ARG A 326 -5.11 18.12 -9.27
C ARG A 326 -3.70 18.66 -9.07
N ALA A 327 -3.19 18.64 -7.84
CA ALA A 327 -1.87 19.14 -7.49
C ALA A 327 -0.75 18.42 -8.26
N ILE A 328 -0.78 17.08 -8.32
CA ILE A 328 0.26 16.32 -9.03
C ILE A 328 0.21 16.55 -10.54
N LEU A 329 -0.96 16.70 -11.15
CA LEU A 329 -1.11 17.03 -12.57
C LEU A 329 -0.66 18.45 -12.88
N ASP A 330 -0.85 19.40 -11.97
CA ASP A 330 -0.33 20.75 -12.10
C ASP A 330 1.20 20.81 -12.13
N THR A 331 1.90 19.87 -11.46
CA THR A 331 3.36 19.78 -11.58
C THR A 331 3.79 19.50 -13.03
N ILE A 332 3.12 18.59 -13.75
CA ILE A 332 3.38 18.33 -15.19
C ILE A 332 3.09 19.59 -16.01
N GLN A 333 1.95 20.24 -15.78
CA GLN A 333 1.59 21.44 -16.53
C GLN A 333 2.65 22.55 -16.38
N LEU A 334 3.22 22.70 -15.17
CA LEU A 334 4.26 23.69 -14.89
C LEU A 334 5.61 23.36 -15.55
N HIS A 335 5.90 22.09 -15.82
CA HIS A 335 7.09 21.65 -16.57
C HIS A 335 6.88 21.71 -18.09
N GLY A 336 5.64 21.60 -18.56
CA GLY A 336 5.34 21.48 -19.99
C GLY A 336 5.81 20.14 -20.56
N ALA A 337 6.24 20.11 -21.82
CA ALA A 337 6.56 18.89 -22.55
C ALA A 337 7.62 17.99 -21.88
N ILE A 338 8.60 18.59 -21.20
CA ILE A 338 9.66 17.81 -20.52
C ILE A 338 9.10 16.94 -19.39
N GLY A 339 8.06 17.38 -18.70
CA GLY A 339 7.39 16.62 -17.63
C GLY A 339 6.73 15.32 -18.11
N MET A 340 6.52 15.18 -19.42
CA MET A 340 5.91 14.00 -20.06
C MET A 340 6.95 13.02 -20.62
N THR A 341 8.23 13.36 -20.59
CA THR A 341 9.29 12.49 -21.13
C THR A 341 9.65 11.39 -20.13
N GLU A 342 10.03 10.21 -20.66
CA GLU A 342 10.42 9.07 -19.82
C GLU A 342 11.75 9.30 -19.07
N ASP A 343 12.64 10.09 -19.65
CA ASP A 343 13.96 10.41 -19.06
C ASP A 343 13.86 11.38 -17.87
N TYR A 344 12.74 12.09 -17.74
CA TYR A 344 12.53 13.05 -16.65
C TYR A 344 11.71 12.43 -15.52
N ALA A 345 12.25 12.46 -14.31
CA ALA A 345 11.70 11.74 -13.15
C ALA A 345 10.23 12.06 -12.82
N LEU A 346 9.73 13.25 -13.15
CA LEU A 346 8.40 13.72 -12.75
C LEU A 346 7.28 12.79 -13.21
N GLY A 347 7.35 12.28 -14.44
CA GLY A 347 6.36 11.33 -14.96
C GLY A 347 6.20 10.07 -14.12
N HIS A 348 7.28 9.59 -13.47
CA HIS A 348 7.22 8.44 -12.57
C HIS A 348 6.48 8.77 -11.26
N TYR A 349 6.64 9.97 -10.71
CA TYR A 349 5.89 10.45 -9.54
C TYR A 349 4.39 10.55 -9.84
N VAL A 350 4.03 11.10 -11.00
CA VAL A 350 2.62 11.20 -11.41
C VAL A 350 1.98 9.82 -11.58
N ARG A 351 2.67 8.88 -12.26
CA ARG A 351 2.19 7.50 -12.40
C ARG A 351 1.99 6.83 -11.05
N ARG A 352 2.94 7.03 -10.10
CA ARG A 352 2.81 6.46 -8.75
C ARG A 352 1.65 7.08 -7.98
N PHE A 353 1.50 8.40 -8.00
CA PHE A 353 0.39 9.08 -7.33
C PHE A 353 -0.96 8.62 -7.86
N THR A 354 -1.08 8.50 -9.19
CA THR A 354 -2.29 7.97 -9.85
C THR A 354 -2.59 6.53 -9.44
N ALA A 355 -1.56 5.67 -9.32
CA ALA A 355 -1.74 4.31 -8.83
C ALA A 355 -2.20 4.29 -7.37
N ILE A 356 -1.63 5.14 -6.50
CA ILE A 356 -2.04 5.27 -5.10
C ILE A 356 -3.51 5.70 -4.98
N ASP A 357 -4.00 6.61 -5.83
CA ASP A 357 -5.41 7.01 -5.84
C ASP A 357 -6.35 5.80 -6.03
N ARG A 358 -5.95 4.83 -6.84
CA ARG A 358 -6.78 3.64 -7.14
C ARG A 358 -6.58 2.46 -6.18
N LEU A 359 -5.42 2.36 -5.55
CA LEU A 359 -5.14 1.27 -4.61
C LEU A 359 -6.07 1.34 -3.39
N PHE A 360 -6.66 0.20 -3.04
CA PHE A 360 -7.57 0.03 -1.90
C PHE A 360 -8.83 0.92 -1.93
N GLY A 361 -9.27 1.31 -3.12
CA GLY A 361 -10.43 2.16 -3.36
C GLY A 361 -10.06 3.59 -3.72
N GLY A 362 -10.83 4.22 -4.62
CA GLY A 362 -10.70 5.61 -5.02
C GLY A 362 -11.51 6.56 -4.13
N ALA A 363 -11.52 7.86 -4.49
CA ALA A 363 -12.20 8.90 -3.72
C ALA A 363 -13.69 8.62 -3.49
N ALA A 364 -14.41 8.11 -4.49
CA ALA A 364 -15.86 7.86 -4.40
C ALA A 364 -16.19 6.75 -3.38
N GLU A 365 -15.42 5.64 -3.40
CA GLU A 365 -15.57 4.53 -2.46
C GLU A 365 -15.26 5.00 -1.03
N HIS A 366 -14.16 5.75 -0.84
CA HIS A 366 -13.79 6.28 0.46
C HIS A 366 -14.76 7.36 0.97
N LEU A 367 -15.34 8.19 0.10
CA LEU A 367 -16.39 9.12 0.49
C LEU A 367 -17.65 8.39 0.97
N THR A 368 -18.02 7.30 0.30
CA THR A 368 -19.13 6.43 0.72
C THR A 368 -18.83 5.79 2.08
N ARG A 369 -17.60 5.30 2.26
CA ARG A 369 -17.16 4.69 3.53
C ARG A 369 -17.15 5.69 4.68
N TYR A 370 -16.67 6.90 4.46
CA TYR A 370 -16.65 7.99 5.43
C TYR A 370 -18.05 8.34 5.94
N ARG A 371 -19.07 8.30 5.06
CA ARG A 371 -20.46 8.66 5.38
C ARG A 371 -21.22 7.55 6.12
N ARG A 372 -20.76 6.30 6.11
CA ARG A 372 -21.44 5.19 6.79
C ARG A 372 -21.36 5.39 8.31
N SER A 373 -22.52 5.49 8.94
CA SER A 373 -22.64 5.42 10.40
C SER A 373 -22.68 3.98 10.89
N PRO A 374 -22.32 3.69 12.15
CA PRO A 374 -22.30 2.33 12.72
C PRO A 374 -23.66 1.61 12.76
N GLY A 375 -24.73 2.15 12.21
CA GLY A 375 -26.07 1.55 12.13
C GLY A 375 -26.57 1.28 10.71
N ASP A 376 -25.86 1.73 9.67
CA ASP A 376 -26.35 1.67 8.27
C ASP A 376 -26.06 0.34 7.55
N ALA A 377 -25.55 -0.65 8.24
CA ALA A 377 -25.20 -1.96 7.64
C ALA A 377 -26.42 -2.80 7.17
N GLY A 378 -27.64 -2.27 7.26
CA GLY A 378 -28.87 -2.99 6.95
C GLY A 378 -29.71 -2.48 5.77
N HIS A 379 -29.32 -1.40 5.08
CA HIS A 379 -30.20 -0.74 4.08
C HIS A 379 -29.55 -0.48 2.73
N ALA A 380 -28.78 -1.42 2.22
CA ALA A 380 -28.41 -1.45 0.79
C ALA A 380 -29.11 -2.63 0.11
N ALA A 381 -30.32 -2.35 -0.38
CA ALA A 381 -31.08 -3.24 -1.25
C ALA A 381 -30.52 -3.19 -2.68
#